data_bb8f8430195525d9bc10385f0cc65c37
#
_entry.id   bb8f8430195525d9bc10385f0cc65c37
#
_cell.length_a   1.000
_cell.length_b   1.000
_cell.length_c   1.000
_cell.angle_alpha   90.00
_cell.angle_beta   90.00
_cell.angle_gamma   90.00
#
_symmetry.space_group_name_H-M   'P 1'
#
loop_
_entity.id
_entity.type
_entity.pdbx_description
1 polymer ?
#
loop_
_entity_poly.entity_id
_entity_poly.type
_entity_poly.pdbx_seq_one_letter_code
_entity_poly.pdbx_strand_id
1 'polypeptide(L)'
;MTPLAVIATVLGYIAVLFVVAWLSGRRADNAGFFTGNRSTPWYMAAFAMIGAAISGVTFISVPGSGAVDSFSYMQMVAGFTVGQLVVAFLLIPTFYRLRVVSLYEYLDGRFGILSHHTGAWFFFVSKMLGAALRVYVVCAVMQLLVFSHYGLPFWLNALVTMLFVWRYTQQGGVKSLIWTDTLKTFCLVGSLVLSIVFIMQALGMSFGEMTREVAASPYSRVFFFDDPSSDRYFWKMFLAGVVLLISMTGLDQDMMQRNLSCATPRDSQKNIVLTAVSQIFVIFLFLVLGVLLYIYIGRTGLAVPAKGDQVFSLVAVEGGLPVFVGILFVVGLISSTYSAAGSALTALTTSFTVDILQGTRRYGDERLTRIRKGVHVGMAVGMALVILGFEYLADDSVINLVYKVASYTYGPILGMFAFGMFTRLRIRDGWMPVVAVAAPVLSALVQYWAREAWDYRIGFELLIYNAVFTMAGMLLLAKKNEN
;
A
#
# COMPACT_ATOMS: atom_id res chain seq x y z
N MET A 1 6.49 -13.92 24.55
CA MET A 1 7.34 -14.66 23.58
C MET A 1 8.78 -14.26 23.76
N THR A 2 9.77 -15.18 23.69
CA THR A 2 11.18 -14.81 23.85
C THR A 2 11.74 -14.17 22.55
N PRO A 3 12.73 -13.24 22.62
CA PRO A 3 13.37 -12.66 21.43
C PRO A 3 13.96 -13.72 20.50
N LEU A 4 14.51 -14.81 21.04
CA LEU A 4 15.04 -15.92 20.25
C LEU A 4 13.94 -16.62 19.42
N ALA A 5 12.74 -16.79 19.99
CA ALA A 5 11.61 -17.38 19.26
C ALA A 5 11.13 -16.44 18.15
N VAL A 6 11.17 -15.10 18.35
CA VAL A 6 10.89 -14.13 17.30
C VAL A 6 11.92 -14.26 16.17
N ILE A 7 13.21 -14.27 16.49
CA ILE A 7 14.30 -14.42 15.51
C ILE A 7 14.12 -15.72 14.71
N ALA A 8 13.87 -16.84 15.38
CA ALA A 8 13.69 -18.14 14.71
C ALA A 8 12.49 -18.10 13.75
N THR A 9 11.38 -17.49 14.15
CA THR A 9 10.19 -17.31 13.31
C THR A 9 10.50 -16.45 12.08
N VAL A 10 11.19 -15.32 12.28
CA VAL A 10 11.62 -14.41 11.21
C VAL A 10 12.50 -15.13 10.19
N LEU A 11 13.55 -15.79 10.68
CA LEU A 11 14.50 -16.51 9.81
C LEU A 11 13.84 -17.69 9.10
N GLY A 12 12.94 -18.43 9.77
CA GLY A 12 12.14 -19.50 9.15
C GLY A 12 11.28 -18.96 7.99
N TYR A 13 10.55 -17.87 8.22
CA TYR A 13 9.76 -17.23 7.16
C TYR A 13 10.63 -16.72 6.00
N ILE A 14 11.74 -16.04 6.31
CA ILE A 14 12.69 -15.56 5.29
C ILE A 14 13.24 -16.71 4.46
N ALA A 15 13.60 -17.84 5.08
CA ALA A 15 14.08 -19.02 4.36
C ALA A 15 13.03 -19.54 3.36
N VAL A 16 11.75 -19.65 3.79
CA VAL A 16 10.66 -20.06 2.90
C VAL A 16 10.47 -19.04 1.77
N LEU A 17 10.50 -17.74 2.09
CA LEU A 17 10.39 -16.66 1.10
C LEU A 17 11.50 -16.75 0.03
N PHE A 18 12.75 -16.99 0.45
CA PHE A 18 13.88 -17.14 -0.47
C PHE A 18 13.72 -18.36 -1.38
N VAL A 19 13.27 -19.50 -0.84
CA VAL A 19 13.01 -20.71 -1.64
C VAL A 19 11.94 -20.43 -2.69
N VAL A 20 10.82 -19.83 -2.30
CA VAL A 20 9.72 -19.47 -3.24
C VAL A 20 10.20 -18.48 -4.29
N ALA A 21 10.92 -17.44 -3.90
CA ALA A 21 11.46 -16.45 -4.83
C ALA A 21 12.48 -17.05 -5.81
N TRP A 22 13.35 -17.95 -5.32
CA TRP A 22 14.33 -18.62 -6.15
C TRP A 22 13.69 -19.59 -7.16
N LEU A 23 12.74 -20.42 -6.73
CA LEU A 23 12.03 -21.35 -7.60
C LEU A 23 11.25 -20.63 -8.70
N SER A 24 10.56 -19.54 -8.36
CA SER A 24 9.72 -18.77 -9.28
C SER A 24 10.50 -17.81 -10.17
N GLY A 25 11.63 -17.25 -9.68
CA GLY A 25 12.46 -16.26 -10.39
C GLY A 25 13.61 -16.83 -11.22
N ARG A 26 13.86 -18.12 -11.17
CA ARG A 26 15.07 -18.80 -11.63
C ARG A 26 15.45 -18.60 -13.11
N ARG A 27 14.48 -18.22 -13.98
CA ARG A 27 14.67 -17.98 -15.41
C ARG A 27 13.95 -16.70 -15.87
N ALA A 28 13.89 -15.69 -15.02
CA ALA A 28 13.23 -14.45 -15.40
C ALA A 28 14.18 -13.60 -16.26
N ASP A 29 13.73 -13.28 -17.46
CA ASP A 29 14.30 -12.26 -18.36
C ASP A 29 13.78 -10.86 -18.01
N ASN A 30 14.08 -9.85 -18.84
CA ASN A 30 13.58 -8.49 -18.64
C ASN A 30 12.03 -8.44 -18.74
N ALA A 31 11.40 -9.19 -19.64
CA ALA A 31 9.96 -9.25 -19.75
C ALA A 31 9.32 -9.90 -18.51
N GLY A 32 9.92 -10.99 -18.01
CA GLY A 32 9.50 -11.60 -16.74
C GLY A 32 9.66 -10.66 -15.55
N PHE A 33 10.73 -9.86 -15.52
CA PHE A 33 10.95 -8.89 -14.46
C PHE A 33 9.93 -7.75 -14.49
N PHE A 34 9.63 -7.17 -15.66
CA PHE A 34 8.77 -5.97 -15.76
C PHE A 34 7.28 -6.30 -15.79
N THR A 35 6.87 -7.40 -16.47
CA THR A 35 5.45 -7.69 -16.73
C THR A 35 5.03 -9.13 -16.39
N GLY A 36 5.90 -9.95 -15.79
CA GLY A 36 5.61 -11.35 -15.50
C GLY A 36 5.28 -12.18 -16.74
N ASN A 37 5.78 -11.79 -17.93
CA ASN A 37 5.52 -12.40 -19.24
C ASN A 37 4.03 -12.42 -19.64
N ARG A 38 3.14 -11.69 -18.96
CA ARG A 38 1.67 -11.68 -19.17
C ARG A 38 1.06 -13.07 -19.22
N SER A 39 1.50 -13.97 -18.36
CA SER A 39 1.08 -15.38 -18.32
C SER A 39 0.51 -15.83 -16.98
N THR A 40 0.27 -14.89 -16.07
CA THR A 40 -0.21 -15.20 -14.73
C THR A 40 -1.68 -15.60 -14.76
N PRO A 41 -2.05 -16.76 -14.17
CA PRO A 41 -3.45 -17.12 -13.97
C PRO A 41 -4.17 -16.09 -13.10
N TRP A 42 -5.40 -15.73 -13.45
CA TRP A 42 -6.15 -14.67 -12.78
C TRP A 42 -6.35 -14.89 -11.27
N TYR A 43 -6.55 -16.14 -10.85
CA TYR A 43 -6.72 -16.47 -9.42
C TYR A 43 -5.41 -16.29 -8.63
N MET A 44 -4.25 -16.59 -9.24
CA MET A 44 -2.95 -16.32 -8.62
C MET A 44 -2.71 -14.81 -8.49
N ALA A 45 -3.04 -14.05 -9.55
CA ALA A 45 -2.98 -12.60 -9.51
C ALA A 45 -3.90 -12.03 -8.41
N ALA A 46 -5.11 -12.60 -8.23
CA ALA A 46 -6.06 -12.17 -7.20
C ALA A 46 -5.51 -12.43 -5.79
N PHE A 47 -4.97 -13.61 -5.51
CA PHE A 47 -4.33 -13.88 -4.22
C PHE A 47 -3.14 -12.94 -3.96
N ALA A 48 -2.30 -12.69 -4.96
CA ALA A 48 -1.20 -11.74 -4.85
C ALA A 48 -1.71 -10.30 -4.60
N MET A 49 -2.79 -9.89 -5.28
CA MET A 49 -3.39 -8.57 -5.13
C MET A 49 -4.06 -8.37 -3.76
N ILE A 50 -4.76 -9.38 -3.21
CA ILE A 50 -5.31 -9.33 -1.85
C ILE A 50 -4.19 -9.04 -0.86
N GLY A 51 -3.10 -9.80 -0.94
CA GLY A 51 -1.93 -9.57 -0.09
C GLY A 51 -1.28 -8.20 -0.32
N ALA A 52 -1.22 -7.71 -1.55
CA ALA A 52 -0.65 -6.40 -1.86
C ALA A 52 -1.52 -5.24 -1.36
N ALA A 53 -2.86 -5.39 -1.41
CA ALA A 53 -3.82 -4.40 -0.91
C ALA A 53 -3.78 -4.30 0.63
N ILE A 54 -3.45 -5.40 1.32
CA ILE A 54 -3.37 -5.46 2.78
C ILE A 54 -1.89 -5.38 3.19
N SER A 55 -1.48 -4.23 3.68
CA SER A 55 -0.10 -3.98 4.11
C SER A 55 0.13 -4.35 5.58
N GLY A 56 1.41 -4.36 6.02
CA GLY A 56 1.77 -4.49 7.43
C GLY A 56 1.19 -3.39 8.31
N VAL A 57 1.01 -2.19 7.75
CA VAL A 57 0.31 -1.09 8.42
C VAL A 57 -1.15 -1.48 8.68
N THR A 58 -1.86 -2.03 7.70
CA THR A 58 -3.22 -2.53 7.88
C THR A 58 -3.30 -3.59 8.98
N PHE A 59 -2.31 -4.51 9.01
CA PHE A 59 -2.23 -5.58 9.98
C PHE A 59 -2.10 -5.10 11.44
N ILE A 60 -1.41 -3.98 11.65
CA ILE A 60 -1.17 -3.41 12.98
C ILE A 60 -2.18 -2.29 13.30
N SER A 61 -2.32 -1.33 12.38
CA SER A 61 -3.04 -0.08 12.67
C SER A 61 -4.55 -0.24 12.64
N VAL A 62 -5.11 -1.10 11.76
CA VAL A 62 -6.57 -1.26 11.67
C VAL A 62 -7.15 -1.88 12.96
N PRO A 63 -6.59 -2.95 13.53
CA PRO A 63 -7.04 -3.42 14.84
C PRO A 63 -6.81 -2.41 15.96
N GLY A 64 -5.71 -1.66 15.90
CA GLY A 64 -5.35 -0.68 16.92
C GLY A 64 -6.18 0.59 16.92
N SER A 65 -6.72 1.00 15.75
CA SER A 65 -7.52 2.22 15.61
C SER A 65 -8.95 2.10 16.12
N GLY A 66 -9.42 0.89 16.43
CA GLY A 66 -10.82 0.62 16.79
C GLY A 66 -11.35 1.49 17.94
N ALA A 67 -10.54 1.81 18.95
CA ALA A 67 -10.93 2.66 20.07
C ALA A 67 -11.13 4.13 19.68
N VAL A 68 -10.44 4.61 18.63
CA VAL A 68 -10.50 6.01 18.18
C VAL A 68 -11.52 6.18 17.04
N ASP A 69 -11.43 5.28 16.04
CA ASP A 69 -12.13 5.44 14.76
C ASP A 69 -13.37 4.56 14.63
N SER A 70 -13.60 3.64 15.58
CA SER A 70 -14.66 2.63 15.50
C SER A 70 -14.56 1.84 14.18
N PHE A 71 -15.67 1.33 13.63
CA PHE A 71 -15.70 0.68 12.32
C PHE A 71 -15.87 1.67 11.15
N SER A 72 -15.61 2.97 11.37
CA SER A 72 -15.75 3.99 10.31
C SER A 72 -14.91 3.69 9.06
N TYR A 73 -13.78 2.99 9.22
CA TYR A 73 -12.93 2.56 8.11
C TYR A 73 -13.67 1.71 7.06
N MET A 74 -14.76 1.01 7.44
CA MET A 74 -15.62 0.28 6.48
C MET A 74 -16.31 1.22 5.48
N GLN A 75 -16.55 2.47 5.83
CA GLN A 75 -17.09 3.48 4.90
C GLN A 75 -16.10 3.76 3.77
N MET A 76 -14.80 3.86 4.12
CA MET A 76 -13.73 4.01 3.14
C MET A 76 -13.56 2.74 2.29
N VAL A 77 -13.71 1.55 2.88
CA VAL A 77 -13.65 0.26 2.17
C VAL A 77 -14.79 0.12 1.16
N ALA A 78 -15.99 0.62 1.49
CA ALA A 78 -17.08 0.72 0.52
C ALA A 78 -16.69 1.58 -0.68
N GLY A 79 -16.02 2.72 -0.43
CA GLY A 79 -15.43 3.56 -1.48
C GLY A 79 -14.35 2.82 -2.27
N PHE A 80 -13.46 2.07 -1.61
CA PHE A 80 -12.46 1.23 -2.27
C PHE A 80 -13.09 0.25 -3.26
N THR A 81 -14.20 -0.38 -2.87
CA THR A 81 -14.91 -1.32 -3.75
C THR A 81 -15.36 -0.65 -5.04
N VAL A 82 -15.98 0.54 -4.94
CA VAL A 82 -16.39 1.31 -6.12
C VAL A 82 -15.17 1.72 -6.95
N GLY A 83 -14.10 2.20 -6.31
CA GLY A 83 -12.84 2.54 -6.98
C GLY A 83 -12.23 1.35 -7.74
N GLN A 84 -12.26 0.15 -7.16
CA GLN A 84 -11.80 -1.08 -7.82
C GLN A 84 -12.64 -1.44 -9.05
N LEU A 85 -13.95 -1.24 -9.01
CA LEU A 85 -14.82 -1.44 -10.17
C LEU A 85 -14.47 -0.44 -11.29
N VAL A 86 -14.19 0.82 -10.96
CA VAL A 86 -13.70 1.81 -11.94
C VAL A 86 -12.37 1.36 -12.55
N VAL A 87 -11.44 0.88 -11.75
CA VAL A 87 -10.15 0.34 -12.26
C VAL A 87 -10.40 -0.85 -13.17
N ALA A 88 -11.24 -1.81 -12.78
CA ALA A 88 -11.52 -3.02 -13.54
C ALA A 88 -12.16 -2.74 -14.90
N PHE A 89 -13.13 -1.84 -14.96
CA PHE A 89 -13.96 -1.65 -16.16
C PHE A 89 -13.55 -0.46 -17.03
N LEU A 90 -12.78 0.50 -16.49
CA LEU A 90 -12.31 1.66 -17.24
C LEU A 90 -10.80 1.61 -17.53
N LEU A 91 -9.96 1.42 -16.49
CA LEU A 91 -8.51 1.51 -16.64
C LEU A 91 -7.90 0.26 -17.27
N ILE A 92 -8.26 -0.93 -16.81
CA ILE A 92 -7.71 -2.19 -17.33
C ILE A 92 -7.92 -2.34 -18.85
N PRO A 93 -9.13 -2.17 -19.40
CA PRO A 93 -9.31 -2.26 -20.86
C PRO A 93 -8.46 -1.25 -21.63
N THR A 94 -8.30 -0.04 -21.08
CA THR A 94 -7.50 1.02 -21.70
C THR A 94 -6.03 0.63 -21.79
N PHE A 95 -5.44 0.16 -20.69
CA PHE A 95 -4.02 -0.20 -20.63
C PHE A 95 -3.70 -1.46 -21.43
N TYR A 96 -4.59 -2.45 -21.46
CA TYR A 96 -4.42 -3.63 -22.33
C TYR A 96 -4.45 -3.26 -23.80
N ARG A 97 -5.32 -2.35 -24.22
CA ARG A 97 -5.40 -1.86 -25.60
C ARG A 97 -4.12 -1.14 -26.02
N LEU A 98 -3.54 -0.35 -25.12
CA LEU A 98 -2.31 0.40 -25.38
C LEU A 98 -1.03 -0.45 -25.28
N ARG A 99 -1.12 -1.67 -24.74
CA ARG A 99 0.01 -2.60 -24.54
C ARG A 99 1.21 -1.99 -23.79
N VAL A 100 0.97 -1.03 -22.91
CA VAL A 100 2.03 -0.33 -22.17
C VAL A 100 2.78 -1.27 -21.22
N VAL A 101 4.06 -1.00 -21.01
CA VAL A 101 4.90 -1.64 -19.97
C VAL A 101 4.81 -0.83 -18.68
N SER A 102 4.86 0.48 -18.80
CA SER A 102 4.61 1.43 -17.73
C SER A 102 3.33 2.22 -17.98
N LEU A 103 2.58 2.48 -16.93
CA LEU A 103 1.36 3.30 -16.98
C LEU A 103 1.64 4.70 -17.55
N TYR A 104 2.81 5.24 -17.21
CA TYR A 104 3.16 6.63 -17.54
C TYR A 104 3.47 6.81 -19.03
N GLU A 105 3.72 5.72 -19.77
CA GLU A 105 3.80 5.76 -21.25
C GLU A 105 2.50 6.27 -21.90
N TYR A 106 1.35 6.09 -21.22
CA TYR A 106 0.09 6.69 -21.64
C TYR A 106 0.18 8.22 -21.73
N LEU A 107 0.85 8.86 -20.74
CA LEU A 107 0.99 10.32 -20.71
C LEU A 107 1.89 10.83 -21.83
N ASP A 108 2.93 10.06 -22.25
CA ASP A 108 3.78 10.38 -23.39
C ASP A 108 2.96 10.46 -24.68
N GLY A 109 2.20 9.42 -24.97
CA GLY A 109 1.35 9.36 -26.17
C GLY A 109 0.21 10.38 -26.17
N ARG A 110 -0.23 10.84 -25.00
CA ARG A 110 -1.38 11.75 -24.87
C ARG A 110 -0.99 13.23 -24.83
N PHE A 111 0.08 13.59 -24.13
CA PHE A 111 0.47 14.97 -23.86
C PHE A 111 1.90 15.29 -24.28
N GLY A 112 2.83 14.35 -24.04
CA GLY A 112 4.24 14.47 -24.37
C GLY A 112 5.17 13.97 -23.26
N ILE A 113 6.47 14.03 -23.55
CA ILE A 113 7.51 13.43 -22.72
C ILE A 113 7.66 14.06 -21.34
N LEU A 114 7.38 15.37 -21.19
CA LEU A 114 7.49 16.03 -19.89
C LEU A 114 6.34 15.64 -18.96
N SER A 115 5.13 15.44 -19.47
CA SER A 115 4.01 14.87 -18.73
C SER A 115 4.31 13.44 -18.28
N HIS A 116 4.93 12.62 -19.15
CA HIS A 116 5.38 11.27 -18.80
C HIS A 116 6.39 11.30 -17.64
N HIS A 117 7.47 12.07 -17.77
CA HIS A 117 8.47 12.20 -16.72
C HIS A 117 7.88 12.76 -15.42
N THR A 118 6.97 13.73 -15.51
CA THR A 118 6.29 14.30 -14.34
C THR A 118 5.50 13.22 -13.59
N GLY A 119 4.68 12.44 -14.31
CA GLY A 119 3.93 11.33 -13.70
C GLY A 119 4.85 10.29 -13.06
N ALA A 120 5.91 9.90 -13.76
CA ALA A 120 6.90 8.94 -13.26
C ALA A 120 7.63 9.44 -12.00
N TRP A 121 8.02 10.71 -11.93
CA TRP A 121 8.67 11.29 -10.76
C TRP A 121 7.72 11.41 -9.56
N PHE A 122 6.47 11.83 -9.78
CA PHE A 122 5.47 11.86 -8.70
C PHE A 122 5.19 10.46 -8.16
N PHE A 123 5.06 9.45 -9.02
CA PHE A 123 4.98 8.06 -8.59
C PHE A 123 6.20 7.63 -7.81
N PHE A 124 7.41 7.94 -8.31
CA PHE A 124 8.66 7.57 -7.69
C PHE A 124 8.73 8.09 -6.25
N VAL A 125 8.47 9.38 -6.05
CA VAL A 125 8.47 10.00 -4.72
C VAL A 125 7.39 9.40 -3.83
N SER A 126 6.16 9.27 -4.34
CA SER A 126 5.04 8.67 -3.61
C SER A 126 5.33 7.25 -3.15
N LYS A 127 5.83 6.43 -4.08
CA LYS A 127 6.11 5.02 -3.81
C LYS A 127 7.29 4.85 -2.85
N MET A 128 8.34 5.63 -3.00
CA MET A 128 9.49 5.62 -2.12
C MET A 128 9.09 5.96 -0.68
N LEU A 129 8.39 7.08 -0.48
CA LEU A 129 7.94 7.52 0.84
C LEU A 129 6.92 6.55 1.45
N GLY A 130 5.89 6.19 0.68
CA GLY A 130 4.83 5.29 1.17
C GLY A 130 5.32 3.88 1.49
N ALA A 131 6.28 3.34 0.73
CA ALA A 131 6.86 2.04 0.99
C ALA A 131 7.82 2.08 2.19
N ALA A 132 8.70 3.08 2.24
CA ALA A 132 9.63 3.26 3.35
C ALA A 132 8.90 3.42 4.69
N LEU A 133 7.79 4.16 4.71
CA LEU A 133 6.96 4.33 5.90
C LEU A 133 6.34 3.01 6.38
N ARG A 134 5.86 2.17 5.45
CA ARG A 134 5.34 0.84 5.78
C ARG A 134 6.43 -0.09 6.33
N VAL A 135 7.64 -0.03 5.79
CA VAL A 135 8.78 -0.81 6.29
C VAL A 135 9.24 -0.29 7.64
N TYR A 136 9.23 1.04 7.85
CA TYR A 136 9.55 1.66 9.14
C TYR A 136 8.71 1.09 10.29
N VAL A 137 7.38 0.93 10.11
CA VAL A 137 6.51 0.34 11.15
C VAL A 137 7.00 -1.02 11.59
N VAL A 138 7.39 -1.87 10.66
CA VAL A 138 7.86 -3.21 11.01
C VAL A 138 9.25 -3.17 11.61
N CYS A 139 10.12 -2.30 11.12
CA CYS A 139 11.39 -2.06 11.79
C CYS A 139 11.19 -1.59 13.23
N ALA A 140 10.21 -0.71 13.49
CA ALA A 140 9.89 -0.26 14.85
C ALA A 140 9.42 -1.41 15.76
N VAL A 141 8.55 -2.30 15.26
CA VAL A 141 8.13 -3.49 16.00
C VAL A 141 9.30 -4.46 16.21
N MET A 142 10.11 -4.71 15.17
CA MET A 142 11.29 -5.57 15.29
C MET A 142 12.33 -4.96 16.23
N GLN A 143 12.46 -3.63 16.25
CA GLN A 143 13.31 -2.94 17.21
C GLN A 143 12.89 -3.27 18.63
N LEU A 144 11.60 -3.13 18.93
CA LEU A 144 11.05 -3.43 20.27
C LEU A 144 11.22 -4.91 20.64
N LEU A 145 10.88 -5.83 19.76
CA LEU A 145 10.83 -7.27 20.07
C LEU A 145 12.21 -7.96 20.08
N VAL A 146 13.17 -7.43 19.31
CA VAL A 146 14.46 -8.11 19.08
C VAL A 146 15.65 -7.18 19.32
N PHE A 147 15.79 -6.14 18.51
CA PHE A 147 17.05 -5.37 18.45
C PHE A 147 17.35 -4.63 19.74
N SER A 148 16.35 -4.01 20.38
CA SER A 148 16.54 -3.32 21.67
C SER A 148 16.94 -4.25 22.78
N HIS A 149 16.45 -5.52 22.76
CA HIS A 149 16.84 -6.52 23.75
C HIS A 149 18.35 -6.85 23.73
N TYR A 150 18.96 -6.77 22.53
CA TYR A 150 20.40 -6.99 22.34
C TYR A 150 21.20 -5.68 22.27
N GLY A 151 20.62 -4.53 22.60
CA GLY A 151 21.26 -3.22 22.52
C GLY A 151 21.67 -2.80 21.12
N LEU A 152 21.04 -3.35 20.07
CA LEU A 152 21.37 -3.06 18.69
C LEU A 152 20.61 -1.80 18.20
N PRO A 153 21.29 -0.91 17.45
CA PRO A 153 20.69 0.34 17.00
C PRO A 153 19.71 0.13 15.84
N PHE A 154 18.74 1.05 15.70
CA PHE A 154 17.70 1.00 14.67
C PHE A 154 18.26 0.99 13.24
N TRP A 155 19.35 1.71 12.96
CA TRP A 155 19.95 1.71 11.63
C TRP A 155 20.39 0.31 11.17
N LEU A 156 20.85 -0.54 12.10
CA LEU A 156 21.24 -1.92 11.78
C LEU A 156 20.00 -2.76 11.41
N ASN A 157 18.90 -2.59 12.12
CA ASN A 157 17.62 -3.24 11.82
C ASN A 157 17.12 -2.84 10.42
N ALA A 158 17.09 -1.54 10.11
CA ALA A 158 16.68 -1.04 8.80
C ALA A 158 17.59 -1.59 7.67
N LEU A 159 18.90 -1.62 7.90
CA LEU A 159 19.88 -2.14 6.93
C LEU A 159 19.67 -3.64 6.68
N VAL A 160 19.54 -4.44 7.75
CA VAL A 160 19.34 -5.91 7.66
C VAL A 160 18.02 -6.19 6.94
N THR A 161 16.95 -5.50 7.29
CA THR A 161 15.65 -5.62 6.63
C THR A 161 15.75 -5.33 5.13
N MET A 162 16.37 -4.23 4.75
CA MET A 162 16.52 -3.86 3.33
C MET A 162 17.47 -4.76 2.57
N LEU A 163 18.49 -5.33 3.22
CA LEU A 163 19.38 -6.32 2.62
C LEU A 163 18.61 -7.60 2.24
N PHE A 164 17.75 -8.10 3.11
CA PHE A 164 16.91 -9.26 2.82
C PHE A 164 15.93 -8.95 1.68
N VAL A 165 15.26 -7.80 1.70
CA VAL A 165 14.33 -7.38 0.64
C VAL A 165 15.05 -7.30 -0.71
N TRP A 166 16.18 -6.62 -0.77
CA TRP A 166 17.00 -6.51 -1.98
C TRP A 166 17.41 -7.89 -2.51
N ARG A 167 17.88 -8.77 -1.62
CA ARG A 167 18.45 -10.07 -2.00
C ARG A 167 17.44 -10.99 -2.67
N TYR A 168 16.20 -11.05 -2.19
CA TYR A 168 15.19 -11.94 -2.80
C TYR A 168 14.53 -11.36 -4.05
N THR A 169 14.51 -10.03 -4.21
CA THR A 169 13.80 -9.38 -5.33
C THR A 169 14.67 -9.19 -6.58
N GLN A 170 16.00 -9.19 -6.44
CA GLN A 170 16.93 -8.77 -7.51
C GLN A 170 16.83 -9.60 -8.81
N GLN A 171 16.36 -10.84 -8.76
CA GLN A 171 16.33 -11.74 -9.91
C GLN A 171 14.97 -11.84 -10.59
N GLY A 172 13.92 -12.07 -9.82
CA GLY A 172 12.61 -12.51 -10.34
C GLY A 172 11.64 -11.39 -10.73
N GLY A 173 11.79 -10.21 -10.14
CA GLY A 173 10.86 -9.10 -10.39
C GLY A 173 9.39 -9.53 -10.21
N VAL A 174 8.50 -9.05 -11.08
CA VAL A 174 7.04 -9.33 -11.02
C VAL A 174 6.74 -10.83 -11.04
N LYS A 175 7.49 -11.63 -11.81
CA LYS A 175 7.26 -13.07 -11.89
C LYS A 175 7.40 -13.78 -10.55
N SER A 176 8.39 -13.40 -9.73
CA SER A 176 8.56 -13.99 -8.40
C SER A 176 7.63 -13.36 -7.36
N LEU A 177 7.32 -12.07 -7.52
CA LEU A 177 6.45 -11.34 -6.58
C LEU A 177 5.06 -11.95 -6.49
N ILE A 178 4.47 -12.41 -7.59
CA ILE A 178 3.15 -13.04 -7.59
C ILE A 178 3.12 -14.26 -6.65
N TRP A 179 4.15 -15.10 -6.66
CA TRP A 179 4.24 -16.27 -5.80
C TRP A 179 4.53 -15.91 -4.34
N THR A 180 5.43 -14.96 -4.11
CA THR A 180 5.74 -14.50 -2.75
C THR A 180 4.57 -13.73 -2.13
N ASP A 181 3.81 -12.97 -2.93
CA ASP A 181 2.61 -12.29 -2.47
C ASP A 181 1.45 -13.26 -2.20
N THR A 182 1.35 -14.35 -2.95
CA THR A 182 0.41 -15.44 -2.65
C THR A 182 0.74 -16.09 -1.29
N LEU A 183 2.01 -16.43 -1.04
CA LEU A 183 2.46 -16.93 0.26
C LEU A 183 2.12 -15.95 1.39
N LYS A 184 2.42 -14.66 1.18
CA LYS A 184 2.06 -13.58 2.10
C LYS A 184 0.57 -13.60 2.45
N THR A 185 -0.29 -13.68 1.44
CA THR A 185 -1.75 -13.66 1.65
C THR A 185 -2.19 -14.80 2.55
N PHE A 186 -1.69 -16.01 2.32
CA PHE A 186 -1.97 -17.15 3.20
C PHE A 186 -1.48 -16.93 4.62
N CYS A 187 -0.25 -16.45 4.80
CA CYS A 187 0.31 -16.19 6.12
C CYS A 187 -0.47 -15.09 6.86
N LEU A 188 -0.80 -13.99 6.16
CA LEU A 188 -1.49 -12.84 6.74
C LEU A 188 -2.92 -13.18 7.14
N VAL A 189 -3.72 -13.75 6.22
CA VAL A 189 -5.12 -14.11 6.48
C VAL A 189 -5.20 -15.26 7.49
N GLY A 190 -4.32 -16.24 7.37
CA GLY A 190 -4.21 -17.33 8.36
C GLY A 190 -3.90 -16.80 9.75
N SER A 191 -2.91 -15.91 9.88
CA SER A 191 -2.57 -15.26 11.15
C SER A 191 -3.74 -14.47 11.74
N LEU A 192 -4.47 -13.73 10.91
CA LEU A 192 -5.64 -12.97 11.33
C LEU A 192 -6.73 -13.90 11.90
N VAL A 193 -7.15 -14.91 11.14
CA VAL A 193 -8.24 -15.81 11.53
C VAL A 193 -7.86 -16.60 12.78
N LEU A 194 -6.65 -17.17 12.83
CA LEU A 194 -6.18 -17.94 13.98
C LEU A 194 -6.02 -17.06 15.22
N SER A 195 -5.54 -15.81 15.08
CA SER A 195 -5.48 -14.88 16.22
C SER A 195 -6.88 -14.60 16.80
N ILE A 196 -7.89 -14.38 15.96
CA ILE A 196 -9.29 -14.24 16.42
C ILE A 196 -9.74 -15.48 17.19
N VAL A 197 -9.49 -16.68 16.65
CA VAL A 197 -9.87 -17.95 17.30
C VAL A 197 -9.18 -18.11 18.65
N PHE A 198 -7.89 -17.88 18.73
CA PHE A 198 -7.14 -18.05 20.00
C PHE A 198 -7.53 -17.00 21.05
N ILE A 199 -7.76 -15.75 20.66
CA ILE A 199 -8.22 -14.71 21.59
C ILE A 199 -9.63 -15.03 22.08
N MET A 200 -10.52 -15.45 21.19
CA MET A 200 -11.86 -15.90 21.54
C MET A 200 -11.82 -17.06 22.56
N GLN A 201 -10.98 -18.06 22.33
CA GLN A 201 -10.78 -19.18 23.27
C GLN A 201 -10.22 -18.71 24.62
N ALA A 202 -9.23 -17.81 24.61
CA ALA A 202 -8.64 -17.26 25.84
C ALA A 202 -9.65 -16.43 26.65
N LEU A 203 -10.62 -15.82 25.98
CA LEU A 203 -11.75 -15.12 26.62
C LEU A 203 -12.87 -16.07 27.08
N GLY A 204 -12.78 -17.37 26.76
CA GLY A 204 -13.83 -18.35 27.05
C GLY A 204 -15.13 -18.13 26.29
N MET A 205 -15.07 -17.47 25.12
CA MET A 205 -16.23 -17.12 24.30
C MET A 205 -16.53 -18.16 23.24
N SER A 206 -17.81 -18.49 23.08
CA SER A 206 -18.32 -19.14 21.87
C SER A 206 -18.40 -18.14 20.71
N PHE A 207 -18.49 -18.64 19.48
CA PHE A 207 -18.65 -17.77 18.30
C PHE A 207 -19.89 -16.86 18.40
N GLY A 208 -21.01 -17.37 18.95
CA GLY A 208 -22.23 -16.60 19.15
C GLY A 208 -22.08 -15.49 20.19
N GLU A 209 -21.33 -15.72 21.27
CA GLU A 209 -21.02 -14.70 22.28
C GLU A 209 -20.08 -13.64 21.72
N MET A 210 -19.03 -14.07 20.98
CA MET A 210 -18.15 -13.14 20.31
C MET A 210 -18.90 -12.20 19.38
N THR A 211 -19.80 -12.71 18.52
CA THR A 211 -20.57 -11.86 17.61
C THR A 211 -21.51 -10.90 18.35
N ARG A 212 -22.11 -11.30 19.47
CA ARG A 212 -22.93 -10.42 20.29
C ARG A 212 -22.10 -9.33 20.99
N GLU A 213 -20.99 -9.69 21.59
CA GLU A 213 -20.10 -8.71 22.27
C GLU A 213 -19.50 -7.71 21.27
N VAL A 214 -19.06 -8.19 20.11
CA VAL A 214 -18.59 -7.31 19.04
C VAL A 214 -19.70 -6.39 18.56
N ALA A 215 -20.91 -6.91 18.31
CA ALA A 215 -22.04 -6.09 17.85
C ALA A 215 -22.49 -5.06 18.91
N ALA A 216 -22.41 -5.41 20.19
CA ALA A 216 -22.76 -4.51 21.30
C ALA A 216 -21.66 -3.49 21.65
N SER A 217 -20.46 -3.66 21.10
CA SER A 217 -19.34 -2.77 21.40
C SER A 217 -19.57 -1.37 20.84
N PRO A 218 -19.24 -0.31 21.61
CA PRO A 218 -19.28 1.07 21.11
C PRO A 218 -18.34 1.29 19.91
N TYR A 219 -17.34 0.43 19.75
CA TYR A 219 -16.40 0.48 18.64
C TYR A 219 -16.93 -0.10 17.33
N SER A 220 -18.10 -0.73 17.32
CA SER A 220 -18.66 -1.42 16.13
C SER A 220 -19.55 -0.54 15.27
N ARG A 221 -19.68 0.74 15.59
CA ARG A 221 -20.43 1.69 14.77
C ARG A 221 -19.72 1.90 13.42
N VAL A 222 -20.42 1.62 12.31
CA VAL A 222 -19.91 1.75 10.95
C VAL A 222 -20.22 3.11 10.35
N PHE A 223 -21.47 3.56 10.41
CA PHE A 223 -21.95 4.73 9.67
C PHE A 223 -22.01 5.99 10.52
N PHE A 224 -21.38 7.06 10.02
CA PHE A 224 -21.29 8.38 10.65
C PHE A 224 -21.83 9.44 9.69
N PHE A 225 -23.11 9.81 9.89
CA PHE A 225 -23.80 10.85 9.10
C PHE A 225 -24.08 12.11 9.91
N ASP A 226 -23.71 12.14 11.19
CA ASP A 226 -24.19 13.14 12.15
C ASP A 226 -23.47 14.49 11.98
N ASP A 227 -22.14 14.45 11.68
CA ASP A 227 -21.30 15.65 11.64
C ASP A 227 -20.48 15.72 10.35
N PRO A 228 -20.86 16.60 9.40
CA PRO A 228 -20.13 16.82 8.15
C PRO A 228 -18.70 17.37 8.33
N SER A 229 -18.38 17.99 9.47
CA SER A 229 -17.05 18.51 9.77
C SER A 229 -16.08 17.41 10.22
N SER A 230 -16.62 16.31 10.74
CA SER A 230 -15.83 15.16 11.23
C SER A 230 -15.07 14.47 10.11
N ASP A 231 -13.85 14.02 10.43
CA ASP A 231 -13.04 13.18 9.54
C ASP A 231 -13.70 11.82 9.25
N ARG A 232 -14.60 11.36 10.14
CA ARG A 232 -15.35 10.11 10.03
C ARG A 232 -16.65 10.24 9.27
N TYR A 233 -17.00 11.42 8.75
CA TYR A 233 -18.23 11.62 8.01
C TYR A 233 -18.31 10.73 6.77
N PHE A 234 -19.45 10.04 6.57
CA PHE A 234 -19.62 9.00 5.56
C PHE A 234 -19.18 9.44 4.16
N TRP A 235 -19.70 10.56 3.68
CA TRP A 235 -19.40 11.00 2.31
C TRP A 235 -17.95 11.39 2.10
N LYS A 236 -17.29 11.95 3.12
CA LYS A 236 -15.84 12.23 3.07
C LYS A 236 -15.04 10.93 2.91
N MET A 237 -15.27 9.95 3.79
CA MET A 237 -14.55 8.68 3.78
C MET A 237 -14.86 7.87 2.52
N PHE A 238 -16.12 7.80 2.11
CA PHE A 238 -16.54 7.05 0.94
C PHE A 238 -15.91 7.62 -0.34
N LEU A 239 -16.07 8.93 -0.61
CA LEU A 239 -15.53 9.57 -1.80
C LEU A 239 -14.01 9.55 -1.81
N ALA A 240 -13.38 9.83 -0.66
CA ALA A 240 -11.94 9.69 -0.52
C ALA A 240 -11.49 8.26 -0.82
N GLY A 241 -12.20 7.25 -0.33
CA GLY A 241 -11.93 5.85 -0.61
C GLY A 241 -11.97 5.53 -2.10
N VAL A 242 -13.01 5.98 -2.83
CA VAL A 242 -13.10 5.79 -4.28
C VAL A 242 -11.86 6.35 -4.99
N VAL A 243 -11.51 7.59 -4.69
CA VAL A 243 -10.44 8.30 -5.40
C VAL A 243 -9.05 7.79 -4.99
N LEU A 244 -8.85 7.50 -3.70
CA LEU A 244 -7.61 6.90 -3.21
C LEU A 244 -7.34 5.55 -3.88
N LEU A 245 -8.37 4.71 -4.02
CA LEU A 245 -8.16 3.40 -4.61
C LEU A 245 -7.90 3.48 -6.11
N ILE A 246 -8.61 4.34 -6.85
CA ILE A 246 -8.31 4.60 -8.26
C ILE A 246 -6.83 5.01 -8.40
N SER A 247 -6.34 5.88 -7.52
CA SER A 247 -4.97 6.36 -7.55
C SER A 247 -3.96 5.29 -7.14
N MET A 248 -4.13 4.67 -5.98
CA MET A 248 -3.15 3.75 -5.38
C MET A 248 -3.21 2.32 -5.95
N THR A 249 -4.22 1.98 -6.76
CA THR A 249 -4.33 0.69 -7.45
C THR A 249 -4.33 0.86 -8.95
N GLY A 250 -5.13 1.78 -9.47
CA GLY A 250 -5.30 1.98 -10.90
C GLY A 250 -4.17 2.78 -11.55
N LEU A 251 -3.56 3.71 -10.82
CA LEU A 251 -2.50 4.59 -11.30
C LEU A 251 -1.16 4.37 -10.58
N ASP A 252 -1.05 3.31 -9.81
CA ASP A 252 0.17 2.84 -9.17
C ASP A 252 0.83 1.74 -10.01
N GLN A 253 2.06 1.95 -10.45
CA GLN A 253 2.78 1.01 -11.31
C GLN A 253 2.96 -0.36 -10.64
N ASP A 254 3.21 -0.42 -9.33
CA ASP A 254 3.38 -1.66 -8.58
C ASP A 254 2.10 -2.52 -8.60
N MET A 255 0.94 -1.91 -8.32
CA MET A 255 -0.34 -2.63 -8.35
C MET A 255 -0.73 -3.02 -9.77
N MET A 256 -0.51 -2.11 -10.73
CA MET A 256 -0.89 -2.36 -12.11
C MET A 256 0.00 -3.40 -12.80
N GLN A 257 1.28 -3.51 -12.45
CA GLN A 257 2.14 -4.59 -12.97
C GLN A 257 1.58 -5.98 -12.68
N ARG A 258 1.00 -6.20 -11.48
CA ARG A 258 0.33 -7.47 -11.16
C ARG A 258 -0.93 -7.68 -11.99
N ASN A 259 -1.72 -6.64 -12.19
CA ASN A 259 -2.91 -6.70 -13.02
C ASN A 259 -2.57 -7.00 -14.48
N LEU A 260 -1.59 -6.30 -15.03
CA LEU A 260 -1.13 -6.47 -16.42
C LEU A 260 -0.32 -7.75 -16.63
N SER A 261 0.01 -8.50 -15.59
CA SER A 261 0.65 -9.81 -15.69
C SER A 261 -0.33 -10.92 -16.14
N CYS A 262 -1.64 -10.70 -16.04
CA CYS A 262 -2.66 -11.61 -16.57
C CYS A 262 -2.63 -11.65 -18.10
N ALA A 263 -3.04 -12.78 -18.68
CA ALA A 263 -3.02 -12.97 -20.12
C ALA A 263 -4.05 -12.10 -20.86
N THR A 264 -5.22 -11.91 -20.27
CA THR A 264 -6.33 -11.19 -20.89
C THR A 264 -6.89 -10.07 -20.01
N PRO A 265 -7.52 -9.03 -20.60
CA PRO A 265 -8.21 -8.00 -19.82
C PRO A 265 -9.30 -8.58 -18.91
N ARG A 266 -10.03 -9.60 -19.39
CA ARG A 266 -11.09 -10.27 -18.61
C ARG A 266 -10.53 -10.97 -17.37
N ASP A 267 -9.37 -11.60 -17.48
CA ASP A 267 -8.72 -12.23 -16.34
C ASP A 267 -8.26 -11.21 -15.33
N SER A 268 -7.72 -10.08 -15.79
CA SER A 268 -7.35 -8.97 -14.94
C SER A 268 -8.57 -8.33 -14.25
N GLN A 269 -9.71 -8.22 -14.92
CA GLN A 269 -10.97 -7.76 -14.32
C GLN A 269 -11.47 -8.72 -13.23
N LYS A 270 -11.46 -10.03 -13.49
CA LYS A 270 -11.82 -11.05 -12.47
C LYS A 270 -10.93 -10.96 -11.24
N ASN A 271 -9.62 -10.78 -11.46
CA ASN A 271 -8.65 -10.56 -10.40
C ASN A 271 -9.06 -9.37 -9.51
N ILE A 272 -9.31 -8.19 -10.09
CA ILE A 272 -9.66 -6.97 -9.32
C ILE A 272 -10.99 -7.13 -8.59
N VAL A 273 -12.02 -7.70 -9.23
CA VAL A 273 -13.33 -7.91 -8.60
C VAL A 273 -13.22 -8.86 -7.41
N LEU A 274 -12.48 -9.97 -7.55
CA LEU A 274 -12.25 -10.89 -6.42
C LEU A 274 -11.46 -10.20 -5.31
N THR A 275 -10.46 -9.39 -5.65
CA THR A 275 -9.71 -8.59 -4.67
C THR A 275 -10.62 -7.62 -3.92
N ALA A 276 -11.56 -6.93 -4.62
CA ALA A 276 -12.52 -6.03 -4.02
C ALA A 276 -13.39 -6.72 -2.96
N VAL A 277 -13.99 -7.84 -3.33
CA VAL A 277 -14.84 -8.62 -2.43
C VAL A 277 -14.03 -9.14 -1.23
N SER A 278 -12.85 -9.71 -1.48
CA SER A 278 -12.00 -10.24 -0.41
C SER A 278 -11.54 -9.16 0.56
N GLN A 279 -11.24 -7.96 0.07
CA GLN A 279 -10.80 -6.84 0.90
C GLN A 279 -11.86 -6.40 1.91
N ILE A 280 -13.15 -6.40 1.53
CA ILE A 280 -14.25 -6.11 2.46
C ILE A 280 -14.21 -7.07 3.65
N PHE A 281 -14.15 -8.38 3.38
CA PHE A 281 -14.16 -9.40 4.43
C PHE A 281 -12.90 -9.34 5.30
N VAL A 282 -11.73 -9.21 4.69
CA VAL A 282 -10.47 -9.22 5.45
C VAL A 282 -10.34 -7.99 6.34
N ILE A 283 -10.72 -6.80 5.85
CA ILE A 283 -10.68 -5.58 6.68
C ILE A 283 -11.73 -5.66 7.79
N PHE A 284 -12.92 -6.17 7.51
CA PHE A 284 -13.92 -6.41 8.54
C PHE A 284 -13.40 -7.33 9.66
N LEU A 285 -12.71 -8.42 9.31
CA LEU A 285 -12.09 -9.31 10.30
C LEU A 285 -10.98 -8.62 11.10
N PHE A 286 -10.22 -7.70 10.51
CA PHE A 286 -9.25 -6.89 11.26
C PHE A 286 -9.91 -5.97 12.29
N LEU A 287 -11.05 -5.40 11.96
CA LEU A 287 -11.83 -4.56 12.90
C LEU A 287 -12.43 -5.42 14.01
N VAL A 288 -12.95 -6.61 13.70
CA VAL A 288 -13.40 -7.59 14.71
C VAL A 288 -12.25 -7.97 15.64
N LEU A 289 -11.06 -8.28 15.08
CA LEU A 289 -9.87 -8.53 15.88
C LEU A 289 -9.57 -7.35 16.80
N GLY A 290 -9.68 -6.11 16.31
CA GLY A 290 -9.46 -4.90 17.12
C GLY A 290 -10.38 -4.85 18.35
N VAL A 291 -11.67 -5.06 18.17
CA VAL A 291 -12.62 -5.11 19.30
C VAL A 291 -12.25 -6.21 20.30
N LEU A 292 -11.90 -7.40 19.82
CA LEU A 292 -11.50 -8.52 20.68
C LEU A 292 -10.22 -8.20 21.48
N LEU A 293 -9.25 -7.50 20.87
CA LEU A 293 -8.04 -7.07 21.56
C LEU A 293 -8.36 -6.10 22.71
N TYR A 294 -9.24 -5.14 22.51
CA TYR A 294 -9.65 -4.20 23.56
C TYR A 294 -10.48 -4.89 24.66
N ILE A 295 -11.36 -5.84 24.30
CA ILE A 295 -12.08 -6.68 25.29
C ILE A 295 -11.07 -7.47 26.10
N TYR A 296 -10.06 -8.06 25.45
CA TYR A 296 -9.02 -8.84 26.12
C TYR A 296 -8.22 -8.01 27.10
N ILE A 297 -7.76 -6.81 26.69
CA ILE A 297 -7.05 -5.87 27.56
C ILE A 297 -7.92 -5.49 28.77
N GLY A 298 -9.19 -5.17 28.55
CA GLY A 298 -10.13 -4.80 29.63
C GLY A 298 -10.36 -5.95 30.64
N ARG A 299 -10.42 -7.20 30.18
CA ARG A 299 -10.62 -8.37 31.08
C ARG A 299 -9.36 -8.81 31.79
N THR A 300 -8.18 -8.61 31.19
CA THR A 300 -6.90 -9.01 31.78
C THR A 300 -6.24 -7.93 32.62
N GLY A 301 -6.75 -6.69 32.56
CA GLY A 301 -6.17 -5.55 33.31
C GLY A 301 -4.84 -5.05 32.71
N LEU A 302 -4.51 -5.41 31.48
CA LEU A 302 -3.34 -4.88 30.78
C LEU A 302 -3.49 -3.37 30.55
N ALA A 303 -2.39 -2.63 30.65
CA ALA A 303 -2.38 -1.19 30.33
C ALA A 303 -2.59 -1.00 28.83
N VAL A 304 -3.53 -0.13 28.45
CA VAL A 304 -3.71 0.25 27.05
C VAL A 304 -2.50 1.02 26.56
N PRO A 305 -1.83 0.63 25.46
CA PRO A 305 -0.69 1.36 24.93
C PRO A 305 -1.08 2.78 24.48
N ALA A 306 -0.13 3.71 24.58
CA ALA A 306 -0.33 5.10 24.14
C ALA A 306 -0.56 5.20 22.61
N LYS A 307 0.01 4.29 21.83
CA LYS A 307 -0.16 4.21 20.37
C LYS A 307 -0.99 2.97 20.01
N GLY A 308 -2.08 3.17 19.27
CA GLY A 308 -2.94 2.07 18.79
C GLY A 308 -2.17 0.98 18.02
N ASP A 309 -1.14 1.36 17.28
CA ASP A 309 -0.27 0.43 16.53
C ASP A 309 0.48 -0.59 17.41
N GLN A 310 0.51 -0.39 18.73
CA GLN A 310 1.15 -1.30 19.68
C GLN A 310 0.16 -2.30 20.32
N VAL A 311 -1.15 -2.11 20.15
CA VAL A 311 -2.18 -2.92 20.82
C VAL A 311 -2.08 -4.39 20.46
N PHE A 312 -1.99 -4.71 19.17
CA PHE A 312 -1.93 -6.11 18.74
C PHE A 312 -0.60 -6.76 19.15
N SER A 313 0.54 -6.05 19.02
CA SER A 313 1.84 -6.58 19.44
C SER A 313 1.89 -6.86 20.95
N LEU A 314 1.35 -5.95 21.78
CA LEU A 314 1.27 -6.12 23.23
C LEU A 314 0.48 -7.39 23.58
N VAL A 315 -0.75 -7.52 23.07
CA VAL A 315 -1.60 -8.66 23.40
C VAL A 315 -1.01 -9.99 22.87
N ALA A 316 -0.48 -9.98 21.65
CA ALA A 316 0.06 -11.19 21.03
C ALA A 316 1.37 -11.68 21.67
N VAL A 317 2.21 -10.79 22.19
CA VAL A 317 3.56 -11.12 22.67
C VAL A 317 3.64 -11.15 24.19
N GLU A 318 2.99 -10.19 24.87
CA GLU A 318 3.07 -9.99 26.32
C GLU A 318 1.75 -10.29 27.05
N GLY A 319 0.64 -10.42 26.32
CA GLY A 319 -0.70 -10.60 26.90
C GLY A 319 -0.99 -11.93 27.58
N GLY A 320 0.00 -12.82 27.73
CA GLY A 320 -0.21 -14.13 28.37
C GLY A 320 -0.89 -15.17 27.47
N LEU A 321 -1.13 -14.85 26.19
CA LEU A 321 -1.64 -15.80 25.21
C LEU A 321 -0.63 -16.92 24.90
N PRO A 322 -1.07 -18.08 24.34
CA PRO A 322 -0.17 -19.11 23.88
C PRO A 322 0.91 -18.56 22.94
N VAL A 323 2.16 -19.02 23.07
CA VAL A 323 3.30 -18.59 22.25
C VAL A 323 2.98 -18.61 20.75
N PHE A 324 2.10 -19.50 20.33
CA PHE A 324 1.66 -19.64 18.95
C PHE A 324 0.98 -18.37 18.41
N VAL A 325 0.24 -17.62 19.22
CA VAL A 325 -0.38 -16.33 18.81
C VAL A 325 0.69 -15.30 18.51
N GLY A 326 1.74 -15.23 19.32
CA GLY A 326 2.90 -14.38 19.03
C GLY A 326 3.62 -14.77 17.75
N ILE A 327 3.77 -16.09 17.48
CA ILE A 327 4.34 -16.58 16.21
C ILE A 327 3.46 -16.14 15.03
N LEU A 328 2.15 -16.30 15.11
CA LEU A 328 1.21 -15.87 14.07
C LEU A 328 1.29 -14.38 13.83
N PHE A 329 1.32 -13.56 14.89
CA PHE A 329 1.50 -12.13 14.79
C PHE A 329 2.78 -11.77 14.03
N VAL A 330 3.93 -12.34 14.42
CA VAL A 330 5.22 -12.07 13.78
C VAL A 330 5.21 -12.52 12.31
N VAL A 331 4.68 -13.70 11.99
CA VAL A 331 4.56 -14.19 10.61
C VAL A 331 3.67 -13.29 9.77
N GLY A 332 2.49 -12.90 10.27
CA GLY A 332 1.58 -11.99 9.58
C GLY A 332 2.22 -10.64 9.29
N LEU A 333 2.87 -10.06 10.30
CA LEU A 333 3.56 -8.77 10.19
C LEU A 333 4.70 -8.80 9.17
N ILE A 334 5.62 -9.76 9.32
CA ILE A 334 6.80 -9.85 8.48
C ILE A 334 6.41 -10.20 7.05
N SER A 335 5.51 -11.16 6.85
CA SER A 335 5.07 -11.55 5.52
C SER A 335 4.47 -10.37 4.77
N SER A 336 3.66 -9.56 5.45
CA SER A 336 3.03 -8.38 4.84
C SER A 336 4.03 -7.31 4.45
N THR A 337 5.10 -7.14 5.21
CA THR A 337 6.08 -6.07 5.01
C THR A 337 7.14 -6.41 3.99
N TYR A 338 7.77 -7.57 4.12
CA TYR A 338 8.82 -7.96 3.19
C TYR A 338 8.29 -8.03 1.75
N SER A 339 7.09 -8.59 1.55
CA SER A 339 6.46 -8.61 0.24
C SER A 339 6.13 -7.19 -0.27
N ALA A 340 5.54 -6.32 0.57
CA ALA A 340 5.23 -4.95 0.18
C ALA A 340 6.50 -4.13 -0.16
N ALA A 341 7.57 -4.30 0.62
CA ALA A 341 8.86 -3.68 0.36
C ALA A 341 9.49 -4.18 -0.96
N GLY A 342 9.44 -5.49 -1.18
CA GLY A 342 9.99 -6.11 -2.39
C GLY A 342 9.28 -5.68 -3.66
N SER A 343 7.96 -5.59 -3.59
CA SER A 343 7.16 -5.13 -4.73
C SER A 343 7.39 -3.64 -5.02
N ALA A 344 7.43 -2.81 -3.99
CA ALA A 344 7.76 -1.39 -4.16
C ALA A 344 9.16 -1.20 -4.75
N LEU A 345 10.16 -1.94 -4.26
CA LEU A 345 11.52 -1.90 -4.77
C LEU A 345 11.58 -2.31 -6.25
N THR A 346 10.82 -3.33 -6.64
CA THR A 346 10.71 -3.76 -8.05
C THR A 346 10.03 -2.70 -8.91
N ALA A 347 8.92 -2.11 -8.44
CA ALA A 347 8.19 -1.07 -9.17
C ALA A 347 9.02 0.22 -9.32
N LEU A 348 9.71 0.66 -8.27
CA LEU A 348 10.64 1.78 -8.32
C LEU A 348 11.78 1.53 -9.31
N THR A 349 12.34 0.32 -9.30
CA THR A 349 13.39 -0.09 -10.25
C THR A 349 12.85 -0.07 -11.68
N THR A 350 11.64 -0.58 -11.91
CA THR A 350 10.99 -0.60 -13.22
C THR A 350 10.76 0.82 -13.72
N SER A 351 10.05 1.65 -12.93
CA SER A 351 9.72 3.01 -13.33
C SER A 351 10.98 3.87 -13.56
N PHE A 352 11.96 3.76 -12.70
CA PHE A 352 13.23 4.48 -12.91
C PHE A 352 13.95 4.04 -14.18
N THR A 353 14.02 2.72 -14.43
CA THR A 353 14.73 2.17 -15.59
C THR A 353 13.98 2.42 -16.89
N VAL A 354 12.65 2.23 -16.90
CA VAL A 354 11.81 2.32 -18.11
C VAL A 354 11.41 3.76 -18.39
N ASP A 355 10.88 4.48 -17.38
CA ASP A 355 10.28 5.80 -17.59
C ASP A 355 11.32 6.93 -17.50
N ILE A 356 12.14 6.93 -16.44
CA ILE A 356 13.07 8.05 -16.18
C ILE A 356 14.33 7.93 -17.06
N LEU A 357 14.97 6.76 -17.09
CA LEU A 357 16.14 6.52 -17.93
C LEU A 357 15.79 6.20 -19.39
N GLN A 358 14.52 5.89 -19.69
CA GLN A 358 14.06 5.38 -21.00
C GLN A 358 14.90 4.19 -21.49
N GLY A 359 15.24 3.31 -20.55
CA GLY A 359 16.25 2.26 -20.77
C GLY A 359 15.86 1.27 -21.85
N THR A 360 14.58 0.92 -21.97
CA THR A 360 14.06 0.02 -23.01
C THR A 360 14.17 0.60 -24.44
N ARG A 361 14.18 1.94 -24.57
CA ARG A 361 14.35 2.64 -25.85
C ARG A 361 15.82 2.88 -26.20
N ARG A 362 16.71 2.97 -25.18
CA ARG A 362 18.11 3.42 -25.36
C ARG A 362 19.15 2.30 -25.34
N TYR A 363 18.86 1.17 -24.68
CA TYR A 363 19.85 0.14 -24.42
C TYR A 363 19.39 -1.24 -24.88
N GLY A 364 20.32 -2.05 -25.38
CA GLY A 364 20.09 -3.47 -25.63
C GLY A 364 19.98 -4.28 -24.33
N ASP A 365 19.42 -5.49 -24.40
CA ASP A 365 19.01 -6.30 -23.24
C ASP A 365 20.09 -6.55 -22.20
N GLU A 366 21.34 -6.81 -22.59
CA GLU A 366 22.44 -7.06 -21.65
C GLU A 366 22.81 -5.80 -20.86
N ARG A 367 22.90 -4.65 -21.54
CA ARG A 367 23.19 -3.37 -20.91
C ARG A 367 22.05 -2.92 -20.03
N LEU A 368 20.81 -3.10 -20.50
CA LEU A 368 19.59 -2.83 -19.73
C LEU A 368 19.56 -3.65 -18.44
N THR A 369 19.88 -4.94 -18.49
CA THR A 369 19.95 -5.82 -17.32
C THR A 369 20.99 -5.34 -16.31
N ARG A 370 22.16 -4.88 -16.76
CA ARG A 370 23.22 -4.37 -15.87
C ARG A 370 22.78 -3.06 -15.20
N ILE A 371 22.20 -2.13 -15.96
CA ILE A 371 21.68 -0.86 -15.44
C ILE A 371 20.56 -1.13 -14.43
N ARG A 372 19.60 -1.99 -14.76
CA ARG A 372 18.50 -2.37 -13.87
C ARG A 372 19.00 -2.90 -12.52
N LYS A 373 20.02 -3.78 -12.53
CA LYS A 373 20.62 -4.30 -11.29
C LYS A 373 21.26 -3.19 -10.44
N GLY A 374 21.97 -2.25 -11.07
CA GLY A 374 22.53 -1.09 -10.38
C GLY A 374 21.45 -0.17 -9.80
N VAL A 375 20.42 0.13 -10.57
CA VAL A 375 19.26 0.90 -10.12
C VAL A 375 18.58 0.21 -8.93
N HIS A 376 18.41 -1.12 -8.99
CA HIS A 376 17.79 -1.89 -7.90
C HIS A 376 18.54 -1.78 -6.58
N VAL A 377 19.88 -1.80 -6.61
CA VAL A 377 20.72 -1.53 -5.42
C VAL A 377 20.53 -0.09 -4.94
N GLY A 378 20.58 0.88 -5.85
CA GLY A 378 20.38 2.30 -5.51
C GLY A 378 19.03 2.56 -4.85
N MET A 379 17.95 1.90 -5.32
CA MET A 379 16.62 2.00 -4.72
C MET A 379 16.58 1.38 -3.31
N ALA A 380 17.25 0.25 -3.10
CA ALA A 380 17.31 -0.38 -1.77
C ALA A 380 18.03 0.52 -0.76
N VAL A 381 19.16 1.12 -1.15
CA VAL A 381 19.89 2.07 -0.30
C VAL A 381 19.06 3.33 -0.04
N GLY A 382 18.46 3.91 -1.08
CA GLY A 382 17.60 5.09 -0.94
C GLY A 382 16.43 4.83 0.01
N MET A 383 15.77 3.66 -0.10
CA MET A 383 14.69 3.28 0.81
C MET A 383 15.18 3.11 2.25
N ALA A 384 16.36 2.52 2.47
CA ALA A 384 16.94 2.42 3.81
C ALA A 384 17.18 3.79 4.43
N LEU A 385 17.72 4.75 3.67
CA LEU A 385 17.93 6.12 4.15
C LEU A 385 16.60 6.82 4.51
N VAL A 386 15.55 6.63 3.71
CA VAL A 386 14.22 7.21 3.99
C VAL A 386 13.61 6.57 5.25
N ILE A 387 13.78 5.25 5.46
CA ILE A 387 13.34 4.56 6.68
C ILE A 387 14.03 5.17 7.92
N LEU A 388 15.32 5.42 7.85
CA LEU A 388 16.06 6.09 8.93
C LEU A 388 15.56 7.53 9.19
N GLY A 389 15.20 8.25 8.13
CA GLY A 389 14.59 9.57 8.26
C GLY A 389 13.27 9.55 9.04
N PHE A 390 12.45 8.52 8.84
CA PHE A 390 11.17 8.39 9.56
C PHE A 390 11.34 8.07 11.05
N GLU A 391 12.44 7.51 11.49
CA GLU A 391 12.75 7.34 12.92
C GLU A 391 12.69 8.65 13.70
N TYR A 392 13.07 9.76 13.07
CA TYR A 392 13.10 11.09 13.67
C TYR A 392 11.81 11.90 13.44
N LEU A 393 10.97 11.51 12.50
CA LEU A 393 9.86 12.35 12.02
C LEU A 393 8.47 11.77 12.31
N ALA A 394 8.34 10.49 12.66
CA ALA A 394 7.05 9.82 12.73
C ALA A 394 6.46 9.84 14.15
N ASP A 395 5.62 10.85 14.45
CA ASP A 395 4.84 10.93 15.68
C ASP A 395 3.38 10.49 15.54
N ASP A 396 2.81 10.53 14.33
CA ASP A 396 1.41 10.20 14.03
C ASP A 396 1.18 8.71 13.78
N SER A 397 -0.10 8.29 13.77
CA SER A 397 -0.52 6.98 13.25
C SER A 397 -0.02 6.79 11.82
N VAL A 398 0.70 5.69 11.58
CA VAL A 398 1.39 5.45 10.30
C VAL A 398 0.40 5.30 9.14
N ILE A 399 -0.79 4.73 9.39
CA ILE A 399 -1.82 4.62 8.33
C ILE A 399 -2.27 6.00 7.84
N ASN A 400 -2.47 6.94 8.76
CA ASN A 400 -2.87 8.31 8.42
C ASN A 400 -1.76 9.02 7.65
N LEU A 401 -0.49 8.81 8.04
CA LEU A 401 0.65 9.39 7.36
C LEU A 401 0.82 8.82 5.93
N VAL A 402 0.60 7.51 5.73
CA VAL A 402 0.60 6.89 4.39
C VAL A 402 -0.43 7.54 3.48
N TYR A 403 -1.67 7.70 3.96
CA TYR A 403 -2.73 8.33 3.16
C TYR A 403 -2.51 9.83 2.94
N LYS A 404 -1.94 10.53 3.92
CA LYS A 404 -1.56 11.95 3.80
C LYS A 404 -0.50 12.13 2.70
N VAL A 405 0.57 11.34 2.72
CA VAL A 405 1.60 11.34 1.66
C VAL A 405 0.97 11.03 0.30
N ALA A 406 0.10 10.02 0.23
CA ALA A 406 -0.60 9.65 -0.99
C ALA A 406 -1.47 10.80 -1.51
N SER A 407 -2.20 11.52 -0.64
CA SER A 407 -3.07 12.62 -1.03
C SER A 407 -2.32 13.78 -1.69
N TYR A 408 -1.08 14.04 -1.25
CA TYR A 408 -0.25 15.07 -1.87
C TYR A 408 0.43 14.62 -3.16
N THR A 409 0.81 13.35 -3.26
CA THR A 409 1.67 12.87 -4.34
C THR A 409 0.90 12.21 -5.49
N TYR A 410 -0.22 11.53 -5.23
CA TYR A 410 -1.05 10.94 -6.29
C TYR A 410 -2.03 11.93 -6.94
N GLY A 411 -2.29 13.09 -6.33
CA GLY A 411 -3.19 14.08 -6.90
C GLY A 411 -2.81 14.53 -8.31
N PRO A 412 -1.57 14.95 -8.57
CA PRO A 412 -1.13 15.31 -9.91
C PRO A 412 -1.23 14.14 -10.91
N ILE A 413 -0.91 12.92 -10.49
CA ILE A 413 -1.04 11.72 -11.33
C ILE A 413 -2.50 11.52 -11.72
N LEU A 414 -3.40 11.51 -10.72
CA LEU A 414 -4.84 11.36 -10.94
C LEU A 414 -5.39 12.44 -11.86
N GLY A 415 -5.01 13.71 -11.62
CA GLY A 415 -5.44 14.85 -12.44
C GLY A 415 -5.00 14.71 -13.89
N MET A 416 -3.75 14.31 -14.16
CA MET A 416 -3.25 14.09 -15.51
C MET A 416 -3.99 12.94 -16.21
N PHE A 417 -4.19 11.82 -15.54
CA PHE A 417 -4.91 10.69 -16.13
C PHE A 417 -6.38 11.01 -16.36
N ALA A 418 -7.05 11.62 -15.38
CA ALA A 418 -8.45 12.03 -15.53
C ALA A 418 -8.62 13.01 -16.69
N PHE A 419 -7.77 14.06 -16.77
CA PHE A 419 -7.79 14.99 -17.87
C PHE A 419 -7.57 14.31 -19.23
N GLY A 420 -6.60 13.39 -19.30
CA GLY A 420 -6.28 12.66 -20.52
C GLY A 420 -7.39 11.75 -21.00
N MET A 421 -8.11 11.09 -20.06
CA MET A 421 -9.17 10.14 -20.38
C MET A 421 -10.51 10.81 -20.69
N PHE A 422 -10.85 11.90 -19.98
CA PHE A 422 -12.15 12.55 -20.10
C PHE A 422 -12.18 13.75 -21.04
N THR A 423 -11.01 14.24 -21.51
CA THR A 423 -10.95 15.33 -22.49
C THR A 423 -10.21 14.89 -23.74
N ARG A 424 -10.39 15.65 -24.84
CA ARG A 424 -9.60 15.52 -26.07
C ARG A 424 -8.61 16.66 -26.26
N LEU A 425 -8.50 17.54 -25.28
CA LEU A 425 -7.67 18.74 -25.37
C LEU A 425 -6.17 18.38 -25.39
N ARG A 426 -5.40 19.07 -26.18
CA ARG A 426 -3.94 19.06 -26.14
C ARG A 426 -3.46 20.17 -25.21
N ILE A 427 -2.33 19.94 -24.53
CA ILE A 427 -1.75 20.94 -23.61
C ILE A 427 -0.35 21.36 -24.07
N ARG A 428 0.14 22.44 -23.48
CA ARG A 428 1.55 22.86 -23.58
C ARG A 428 2.37 22.03 -22.60
N ASP A 429 2.90 20.89 -23.07
CA ASP A 429 3.59 19.88 -22.24
C ASP A 429 4.74 20.47 -21.38
N GLY A 430 5.42 21.50 -21.90
CA GLY A 430 6.56 22.15 -21.21
C GLY A 430 6.25 22.71 -19.82
N TRP A 431 4.99 23.04 -19.53
CA TRP A 431 4.56 23.62 -18.25
C TRP A 431 3.94 22.59 -17.30
N MET A 432 3.82 21.33 -17.71
CA MET A 432 3.20 20.29 -16.90
C MET A 432 3.92 20.08 -15.55
N PRO A 433 5.26 20.08 -15.47
CA PRO A 433 5.96 19.95 -14.18
C PRO A 433 5.57 21.06 -13.19
N VAL A 434 5.41 22.30 -13.69
CA VAL A 434 5.02 23.44 -12.85
C VAL A 434 3.60 23.26 -12.30
N VAL A 435 2.65 22.87 -13.14
CA VAL A 435 1.26 22.58 -12.71
C VAL A 435 1.25 21.46 -11.67
N ALA A 436 2.00 20.38 -11.90
CA ALA A 436 2.04 19.24 -11.01
C ALA A 436 2.63 19.56 -9.63
N VAL A 437 3.58 20.50 -9.54
CA VAL A 437 4.11 20.97 -8.24
C VAL A 437 3.19 22.03 -7.61
N ALA A 438 2.57 22.90 -8.40
CA ALA A 438 1.69 23.93 -7.88
C ALA A 438 0.41 23.34 -7.24
N ALA A 439 -0.14 22.26 -7.78
CA ALA A 439 -1.38 21.67 -7.31
C ALA A 439 -1.30 21.14 -5.84
N PRO A 440 -0.30 20.37 -5.42
CA PRO A 440 -0.11 20.00 -4.01
C PRO A 440 0.10 21.21 -3.10
N VAL A 441 0.83 22.24 -3.54
CA VAL A 441 1.06 23.47 -2.76
C VAL A 441 -0.26 24.20 -2.55
N LEU A 442 -1.06 24.38 -3.60
CA LEU A 442 -2.39 24.99 -3.50
C LEU A 442 -3.31 24.17 -2.59
N SER A 443 -3.23 22.83 -2.66
CA SER A 443 -4.00 21.95 -1.78
C SER A 443 -3.62 22.13 -0.32
N ALA A 444 -2.33 22.29 -0.03
CA ALA A 444 -1.84 22.57 1.33
C ALA A 444 -2.31 23.94 1.84
N LEU A 445 -2.29 24.95 0.99
CA LEU A 445 -2.80 26.28 1.32
C LEU A 445 -4.31 26.24 1.63
N VAL A 446 -5.09 25.55 0.79
CA VAL A 446 -6.54 25.38 1.03
C VAL A 446 -6.80 24.62 2.32
N GLN A 447 -6.04 23.55 2.60
CA GLN A 447 -6.17 22.82 3.86
C GLN A 447 -5.88 23.72 5.08
N TYR A 448 -4.82 24.52 5.00
CA TYR A 448 -4.46 25.48 6.05
C TYR A 448 -5.59 26.52 6.26
N TRP A 449 -6.04 27.18 5.19
CA TRP A 449 -7.09 28.18 5.28
C TRP A 449 -8.44 27.63 5.72
N ALA A 450 -8.83 26.42 5.26
CA ALA A 450 -10.06 25.79 5.69
C ALA A 450 -10.09 25.53 7.21
N ARG A 451 -8.94 25.14 7.77
CA ARG A 451 -8.80 24.95 9.20
C ARG A 451 -8.85 26.26 9.98
N GLU A 452 -8.11 27.29 9.55
CA GLU A 452 -8.03 28.57 10.25
C GLU A 452 -9.31 29.40 10.16
N ALA A 453 -9.95 29.44 8.96
CA ALA A 453 -11.09 30.31 8.73
C ALA A 453 -12.44 29.67 9.11
N TRP A 454 -12.56 28.34 9.01
CA TRP A 454 -13.85 27.64 9.16
C TRP A 454 -13.81 26.47 10.14
N ASP A 455 -12.69 26.25 10.83
CA ASP A 455 -12.44 25.04 11.65
C ASP A 455 -12.79 23.74 10.92
N TYR A 456 -12.67 23.75 9.59
CA TYR A 456 -12.97 22.61 8.75
C TYR A 456 -11.70 21.78 8.50
N ARG A 457 -11.74 20.51 8.92
CA ARG A 457 -10.63 19.58 8.73
C ARG A 457 -10.78 18.85 7.42
N ILE A 458 -9.92 19.22 6.44
CA ILE A 458 -9.77 18.46 5.19
C ILE A 458 -8.92 17.22 5.49
N GLY A 459 -9.54 16.04 5.36
CA GLY A 459 -8.90 14.74 5.58
C GLY A 459 -8.38 14.12 4.27
N PHE A 460 -8.73 12.87 4.02
CA PHE A 460 -8.26 12.13 2.84
C PHE A 460 -8.84 12.63 1.52
N GLU A 461 -9.92 13.39 1.54
CA GLU A 461 -10.48 14.09 0.38
C GLU A 461 -9.54 15.14 -0.23
N LEU A 462 -8.45 15.51 0.45
CA LEU A 462 -7.40 16.37 -0.07
C LEU A 462 -6.88 15.92 -1.44
N LEU A 463 -6.87 14.62 -1.69
CA LEU A 463 -6.50 14.06 -2.99
C LEU A 463 -7.41 14.56 -4.12
N ILE A 464 -8.70 14.74 -3.86
CA ILE A 464 -9.68 15.26 -4.84
C ILE A 464 -9.35 16.71 -5.19
N TYR A 465 -9.11 17.55 -4.16
CA TYR A 465 -8.73 18.96 -4.38
C TYR A 465 -7.45 19.05 -5.22
N ASN A 466 -6.45 18.25 -4.88
CA ASN A 466 -5.18 18.22 -5.59
C ASN A 466 -5.35 17.78 -7.07
N ALA A 467 -6.16 16.76 -7.34
CA ALA A 467 -6.47 16.34 -8.70
C ALA A 467 -7.23 17.42 -9.49
N VAL A 468 -8.20 18.10 -8.85
CA VAL A 468 -8.96 19.21 -9.45
C VAL A 468 -8.05 20.39 -9.78
N PHE A 469 -7.14 20.79 -8.88
CA PHE A 469 -6.17 21.85 -9.17
C PHE A 469 -5.24 21.47 -10.32
N THR A 470 -4.82 20.22 -10.40
CA THR A 470 -4.03 19.73 -11.53
C THR A 470 -4.82 19.83 -12.83
N MET A 471 -6.08 19.37 -12.85
CA MET A 471 -6.94 19.47 -14.03
C MET A 471 -7.21 20.93 -14.43
N ALA A 472 -7.44 21.83 -13.48
CA ALA A 472 -7.62 23.26 -13.72
C ALA A 472 -6.35 23.88 -14.33
N GLY A 473 -5.17 23.56 -13.78
CA GLY A 473 -3.89 23.99 -14.35
C GLY A 473 -3.69 23.45 -15.78
N MET A 474 -4.07 22.20 -16.06
CA MET A 474 -4.01 21.65 -17.42
C MET A 474 -4.98 22.33 -18.37
N LEU A 475 -6.16 22.75 -17.91
CA LEU A 475 -7.10 23.55 -18.72
C LEU A 475 -6.49 24.89 -19.13
N LEU A 476 -5.74 25.55 -18.22
CA LEU A 476 -5.02 26.79 -18.53
C LEU A 476 -3.90 26.56 -19.56
N LEU A 477 -3.33 25.37 -19.60
CA LEU A 477 -2.30 24.97 -20.57
C LEU A 477 -2.90 24.46 -21.89
N ALA A 478 -4.23 24.34 -22.00
CA ALA A 478 -4.88 23.83 -23.20
C ALA A 478 -4.52 24.69 -24.42
N LYS A 479 -4.11 24.03 -25.50
CA LYS A 479 -3.93 24.70 -26.79
C LYS A 479 -5.30 24.94 -27.41
N LYS A 480 -5.58 26.17 -27.87
CA LYS A 480 -6.68 26.41 -28.80
C LYS A 480 -6.46 25.48 -30.01
N ASN A 481 -7.47 24.71 -30.37
CA ASN A 481 -7.46 24.02 -31.66
C ASN A 481 -7.30 25.10 -32.73
N GLU A 482 -6.14 25.18 -33.35
CA GLU A 482 -6.03 25.79 -34.65
C GLU A 482 -6.77 24.84 -35.60
N ASN A 483 -7.97 25.26 -36.00
CA ASN A 483 -8.76 24.58 -37.02
C ASN A 483 -8.03 24.58 -38.37
#